data_3eb863c127ca33f8b1631609f145e027
#
_entry.id   3eb863c127ca33f8b1631609f145e027
#
_cell.length_a   1.000
_cell.length_b   1.000
_cell.length_c   1.000
_cell.angle_alpha   90.00
_cell.angle_beta   90.00
_cell.angle_gamma   90.00
#
_symmetry.space_group_name_H-M   'P 1'
#
loop_
_entity.id
_entity.type
_entity.pdbx_description
1 polymer ?
#
loop_
_entity_poly.entity_id
_entity_poly.type
_entity_poly.pdbx_seq_one_letter_code
_entity_poly.pdbx_strand_id
1 'polypeptide(L)'
;MPVHNPLSEEGPWYYRGTEMVMVEFATDPEAILEILPSELELLEPASAFMVIETNHWTTVGPYSEVYVGVMCTWKGETYAYCPGVYVTGENSQILGREIWGFGKRRADRIEVVKHDNGQIEAIMDVLPGDRALRAVMKPARNLPADALGEGV
;
A
#
# COMPACT_ATOMS: atom_id res chain seq x y z
N MET A 1 12.62 -14.21 15.00
CA MET A 1 13.70 -14.55 14.05
C MET A 1 14.87 -15.18 14.79
N PRO A 2 15.60 -16.14 14.20
CA PRO A 2 16.85 -16.65 14.78
C PRO A 2 17.89 -15.53 14.90
N VAL A 3 18.47 -15.38 16.10
CA VAL A 3 19.42 -14.28 16.39
C VAL A 3 20.69 -14.35 15.53
N HIS A 4 21.13 -15.58 15.20
CA HIS A 4 22.39 -15.80 14.48
C HIS A 4 22.22 -15.98 12.96
N ASN A 5 20.98 -16.01 12.47
CA ASN A 5 20.67 -16.10 11.05
C ASN A 5 19.31 -15.44 10.78
N PRO A 6 19.23 -14.11 10.90
CA PRO A 6 18.02 -13.39 10.62
C PRO A 6 17.67 -13.52 9.14
N LEU A 7 16.37 -13.63 8.84
CA LEU A 7 15.90 -13.73 7.46
C LEU A 7 15.94 -12.38 6.72
N SER A 8 15.92 -11.28 7.46
CA SER A 8 16.02 -9.93 6.91
C SER A 8 17.19 -9.18 7.54
N GLU A 9 17.81 -8.34 6.76
CA GLU A 9 18.87 -7.44 7.23
C GLU A 9 18.31 -6.43 8.25
N GLU A 10 19.16 -5.99 9.16
CA GLU A 10 18.84 -4.90 10.07
C GLU A 10 18.74 -3.58 9.28
N GLY A 11 17.81 -2.68 9.69
CA GLY A 11 17.68 -1.35 9.11
C GLY A 11 18.92 -0.46 9.35
N PRO A 12 18.94 0.72 8.77
CA PRO A 12 17.83 1.40 8.11
C PRO A 12 17.58 0.87 6.69
N TRP A 13 16.28 0.88 6.30
CA TRP A 13 15.89 0.51 4.95
C TRP A 13 15.66 1.76 4.09
N TYR A 14 16.23 1.74 2.89
CA TYR A 14 16.17 2.86 1.97
C TYR A 14 15.32 2.53 0.76
N TYR A 15 14.65 3.53 0.23
CA TYR A 15 13.80 3.48 -0.95
C TYR A 15 14.26 4.52 -1.95
N ARG A 16 14.18 4.21 -3.24
CA ARG A 16 14.52 5.14 -4.30
C ARG A 16 13.67 4.88 -5.54
N GLY A 17 13.11 5.96 -6.11
CA GLY A 17 12.33 5.90 -7.32
C GLY A 17 10.97 5.21 -7.12
N THR A 18 10.33 5.43 -6.00
CA THR A 18 8.96 4.94 -5.77
C THR A 18 7.98 5.71 -6.65
N GLU A 19 7.14 4.98 -7.39
CA GLU A 19 6.01 5.50 -8.12
C GLU A 19 4.73 4.95 -7.53
N MET A 20 3.73 5.81 -7.29
CA MET A 20 2.47 5.36 -6.69
C MET A 20 1.25 5.99 -7.35
N VAL A 21 0.14 5.26 -7.30
CA VAL A 21 -1.21 5.73 -7.55
C VAL A 21 -1.98 5.58 -6.27
N MET A 22 -2.51 6.67 -5.75
CA MET A 22 -3.38 6.68 -4.57
C MET A 22 -4.80 7.04 -4.98
N VAL A 23 -5.75 6.30 -4.45
CA VAL A 23 -7.19 6.53 -4.65
C VAL A 23 -7.85 6.63 -3.29
N GLU A 24 -8.42 7.78 -2.99
CA GLU A 24 -9.25 7.98 -1.79
C GLU A 24 -10.73 7.84 -2.16
N PHE A 25 -11.52 7.23 -1.30
CA PHE A 25 -12.95 7.02 -1.54
C PHE A 25 -13.76 6.98 -0.25
N ALA A 26 -15.00 7.41 -0.35
CA ALA A 26 -16.01 7.18 0.68
C ALA A 26 -16.44 5.72 0.64
N THR A 27 -16.67 5.12 1.78
CA THR A 27 -17.08 3.71 1.88
C THR A 27 -18.21 3.53 2.88
N ASP A 28 -18.76 2.31 2.89
CA ASP A 28 -19.82 1.93 3.81
C ASP A 28 -19.26 1.79 5.24
N PRO A 29 -19.79 2.55 6.22
CA PRO A 29 -19.39 2.40 7.62
C PRO A 29 -19.54 0.98 8.15
N GLU A 30 -20.62 0.26 7.79
CA GLU A 30 -20.87 -1.11 8.25
C GLU A 30 -19.79 -2.05 7.75
N ALA A 31 -19.36 -1.91 6.48
CA ALA A 31 -18.28 -2.71 5.91
C ALA A 31 -16.93 -2.46 6.60
N ILE A 32 -16.64 -1.22 7.04
CA ILE A 32 -15.44 -0.96 7.84
C ILE A 32 -15.55 -1.63 9.21
N LEU A 33 -16.67 -1.51 9.89
CA LEU A 33 -16.87 -2.07 11.22
C LEU A 33 -16.73 -3.59 11.27
N GLU A 34 -17.03 -4.29 10.16
CA GLU A 34 -16.82 -5.74 10.06
C GLU A 34 -15.33 -6.16 10.11
N ILE A 35 -14.43 -5.28 9.67
CA ILE A 35 -12.98 -5.58 9.57
C ILE A 35 -12.14 -4.82 10.59
N LEU A 36 -12.69 -3.78 11.22
CA LEU A 36 -11.97 -2.95 12.17
C LEU A 36 -11.83 -3.67 13.52
N PRO A 37 -10.61 -3.81 14.08
CA PRO A 37 -10.42 -4.31 15.44
C PRO A 37 -11.25 -3.54 16.45
N SER A 38 -11.76 -4.22 17.47
CA SER A 38 -12.67 -3.65 18.49
C SER A 38 -12.05 -2.50 19.32
N GLU A 39 -10.73 -2.40 19.33
CA GLU A 39 -9.98 -1.35 20.02
C GLU A 39 -9.89 -0.05 19.23
N LEU A 40 -10.26 -0.08 17.94
CA LEU A 40 -10.26 1.08 17.06
C LEU A 40 -11.67 1.59 16.84
N GLU A 41 -11.80 2.90 16.71
CA GLU A 41 -13.08 3.56 16.45
C GLU A 41 -13.12 4.06 15.01
N LEU A 42 -14.28 3.93 14.36
CA LEU A 42 -14.49 4.45 13.01
C LEU A 42 -14.32 5.97 12.98
N LEU A 43 -13.53 6.48 12.04
CA LEU A 43 -13.48 7.92 11.75
C LEU A 43 -14.64 8.31 10.83
N GLU A 44 -15.43 9.28 11.23
CA GLU A 44 -16.55 9.82 10.44
C GLU A 44 -16.13 11.14 9.74
N PRO A 45 -16.49 11.35 8.47
CA PRO A 45 -17.21 10.41 7.59
C PRO A 45 -16.34 9.23 7.16
N ALA A 46 -16.97 8.05 7.02
CA ALA A 46 -16.29 6.81 6.69
C ALA A 46 -15.52 6.91 5.37
N SER A 47 -14.22 6.75 5.42
CA SER A 47 -13.31 6.88 4.28
C SER A 47 -12.20 5.84 4.31
N ALA A 48 -11.74 5.52 3.12
CA ALA A 48 -10.62 4.61 2.90
C ALA A 48 -9.77 5.11 1.74
N PHE A 49 -8.56 4.58 1.65
CA PHE A 49 -7.70 4.79 0.50
C PHE A 49 -7.06 3.47 0.06
N MET A 50 -6.68 3.43 -1.19
CA MET A 50 -5.89 2.35 -1.77
C MET A 50 -4.65 2.95 -2.40
N VAL A 51 -3.51 2.35 -2.13
CA VAL A 51 -2.24 2.68 -2.78
C VAL A 51 -1.78 1.50 -3.61
N ILE A 52 -1.37 1.78 -4.83
CA ILE A 52 -0.68 0.87 -5.73
C ILE A 52 0.68 1.49 -6.00
N GLU A 53 1.76 0.81 -5.64
CA GLU A 53 3.09 1.37 -5.79
C GLU A 53 4.08 0.40 -6.42
N THR A 54 5.10 0.98 -7.05
CA THR A 54 6.27 0.28 -7.56
C THR A 54 7.52 0.92 -6.96
N ASN A 55 8.26 0.13 -6.23
CA ASN A 55 9.53 0.48 -5.62
C ASN A 55 10.66 -0.04 -6.51
N HIS A 56 11.21 0.82 -7.38
CA HIS A 56 12.23 0.43 -8.36
C HIS A 56 13.56 0.02 -7.72
N TRP A 57 13.87 0.58 -6.57
CA TRP A 57 15.02 0.20 -5.77
C TRP A 57 14.74 0.34 -4.28
N THR A 58 15.03 -0.73 -3.53
CA THR A 58 15.05 -0.70 -2.07
C THR A 58 16.19 -1.53 -1.53
N THR A 59 16.55 -1.37 -0.27
CA THR A 59 17.55 -2.18 0.43
C THR A 59 17.22 -3.68 0.37
N VAL A 60 15.94 -4.04 0.34
CA VAL A 60 15.46 -5.44 0.30
C VAL A 60 15.16 -5.95 -1.12
N GLY A 61 15.58 -5.19 -2.14
CA GLY A 61 15.32 -5.46 -3.55
C GLY A 61 14.09 -4.73 -4.09
N PRO A 62 13.92 -4.66 -5.42
CA PRO A 62 12.77 -4.03 -6.05
C PRO A 62 11.50 -4.86 -5.82
N TYR A 63 10.37 -4.18 -5.61
CA TYR A 63 9.06 -4.81 -5.49
C TYR A 63 7.94 -3.83 -5.76
N SER A 64 6.74 -4.35 -6.02
CA SER A 64 5.51 -3.57 -6.06
C SER A 64 4.55 -4.02 -4.96
N GLU A 65 3.69 -3.10 -4.53
CA GLU A 65 2.78 -3.31 -3.41
C GLU A 65 1.41 -2.68 -3.69
N VAL A 66 0.35 -3.34 -3.21
CA VAL A 66 -1.01 -2.77 -3.11
C VAL A 66 -1.45 -2.91 -1.67
N TYR A 67 -1.92 -1.82 -1.08
CA TYR A 67 -2.52 -1.85 0.24
C TYR A 67 -3.75 -0.94 0.35
N VAL A 68 -4.63 -1.29 1.26
CA VAL A 68 -5.82 -0.51 1.61
C VAL A 68 -5.66 -0.02 3.03
N GLY A 69 -5.96 1.26 3.27
CA GLY A 69 -6.08 1.84 4.59
C GLY A 69 -7.50 2.31 4.83
N VAL A 70 -8.09 1.94 5.96
CA VAL A 70 -9.36 2.49 6.43
C VAL A 70 -9.10 3.49 7.55
N MET A 71 -9.72 4.68 7.47
CA MET A 71 -9.47 5.73 8.44
C MET A 71 -10.19 5.42 9.75
N CYS A 72 -9.46 5.49 10.85
CA CYS A 72 -9.94 5.16 12.18
C CYS A 72 -9.31 6.08 13.25
N THR A 73 -9.80 5.98 14.49
CA THR A 73 -9.17 6.63 15.62
C THR A 73 -8.78 5.62 16.70
N TRP A 74 -7.76 5.93 17.44
CA TRP A 74 -7.35 5.23 18.65
C TRP A 74 -6.89 6.23 19.69
N LYS A 75 -7.51 6.21 20.85
CA LYS A 75 -7.23 7.17 21.96
C LYS A 75 -7.28 8.63 21.52
N GLY A 76 -8.20 8.96 20.60
CA GLY A 76 -8.40 10.31 20.08
C GLY A 76 -7.45 10.76 18.99
N GLU A 77 -6.50 9.93 18.59
CA GLU A 77 -5.57 10.20 17.49
C GLU A 77 -6.04 9.48 16.22
N THR A 78 -5.80 10.10 15.05
CA THR A 78 -6.21 9.55 13.75
C THR A 78 -5.15 8.61 13.20
N TYR A 79 -5.60 7.45 12.73
CA TYR A 79 -4.77 6.41 12.11
C TYR A 79 -5.41 5.86 10.86
N ALA A 80 -4.62 5.13 10.07
CA ALA A 80 -5.11 4.26 9.02
C ALA A 80 -4.87 2.80 9.42
N TYR A 81 -5.93 2.05 9.63
CA TYR A 81 -5.84 0.60 9.80
C TYR A 81 -5.69 -0.06 8.43
N CYS A 82 -4.69 -0.94 8.30
CA CYS A 82 -4.37 -1.62 7.05
C CYS A 82 -4.81 -3.10 7.11
N PRO A 83 -6.01 -3.45 6.63
CA PRO A 83 -6.52 -4.82 6.72
C PRO A 83 -5.85 -5.80 5.77
N GLY A 84 -5.21 -5.33 4.71
CA GLY A 84 -4.58 -6.19 3.72
C GLY A 84 -3.55 -5.50 2.85
N VAL A 85 -2.48 -6.24 2.57
CA VAL A 85 -1.38 -5.82 1.70
C VAL A 85 -1.03 -6.96 0.76
N TYR A 86 -0.82 -6.65 -0.52
CA TYR A 86 -0.28 -7.57 -1.51
C TYR A 86 1.05 -7.07 -2.04
N VAL A 87 2.04 -7.95 -2.17
CA VAL A 87 3.37 -7.60 -2.64
C VAL A 87 3.92 -8.63 -3.63
N THR A 88 4.79 -8.18 -4.54
CA THR A 88 5.51 -9.06 -5.47
C THR A 88 6.86 -9.53 -4.91
N GLY A 89 7.44 -8.83 -3.93
CA GLY A 89 8.75 -9.13 -3.34
C GLY A 89 8.66 -10.09 -2.15
N GLU A 90 9.46 -11.16 -2.15
CA GLU A 90 9.52 -12.10 -1.02
C GLU A 90 10.13 -11.45 0.23
N ASN A 91 11.27 -10.78 0.07
CA ASN A 91 11.93 -10.09 1.18
C ASN A 91 11.02 -8.99 1.79
N SER A 92 10.31 -8.23 0.95
CA SER A 92 9.32 -7.24 1.41
C SER A 92 8.16 -7.88 2.17
N GLN A 93 7.70 -9.07 1.73
CA GLN A 93 6.66 -9.80 2.44
C GLN A 93 7.14 -10.22 3.83
N ILE A 94 8.33 -10.82 3.91
CA ILE A 94 8.91 -11.30 5.16
C ILE A 94 9.15 -10.14 6.14
N LEU A 95 9.82 -9.08 5.67
CA LEU A 95 10.10 -7.89 6.48
C LEU A 95 8.79 -7.28 7.03
N GLY A 96 7.78 -7.13 6.17
CA GLY A 96 6.50 -6.56 6.56
C GLY A 96 5.76 -7.39 7.60
N ARG A 97 5.80 -8.72 7.49
CA ARG A 97 5.14 -9.62 8.44
C ARG A 97 5.89 -9.76 9.75
N GLU A 98 7.21 -10.00 9.69
CA GLU A 98 8.01 -10.36 10.86
C GLU A 98 8.42 -9.15 11.71
N ILE A 99 8.59 -7.98 11.10
CA ILE A 99 9.06 -6.77 11.80
C ILE A 99 7.91 -5.79 12.03
N TRP A 100 7.09 -5.53 10.99
CA TRP A 100 6.05 -4.51 11.04
C TRP A 100 4.65 -5.04 11.39
N GLY A 101 4.45 -6.36 11.36
CA GLY A 101 3.16 -6.99 11.67
C GLY A 101 2.08 -6.80 10.59
N PHE A 102 2.43 -6.34 9.39
CA PHE A 102 1.49 -6.23 8.30
C PHE A 102 1.05 -7.59 7.75
N GLY A 103 -0.23 -7.75 7.45
CA GLY A 103 -0.80 -8.95 6.86
C GLY A 103 -0.47 -9.15 5.38
N LYS A 104 0.83 -9.03 5.01
CA LYS A 104 1.28 -9.10 3.61
C LYS A 104 1.06 -10.48 2.99
N ARG A 105 0.50 -10.50 1.77
CA ARG A 105 0.30 -11.67 0.92
C ARG A 105 1.05 -11.50 -0.39
N ARG A 106 1.37 -12.60 -1.05
CA ARG A 106 1.98 -12.57 -2.39
C ARG A 106 0.94 -12.26 -3.44
N ALA A 107 1.36 -11.44 -4.42
CA ALA A 107 0.70 -11.31 -5.71
C ALA A 107 1.66 -11.73 -6.82
N ASP A 108 1.11 -12.23 -7.91
CA ASP A 108 1.88 -12.61 -9.10
C ASP A 108 2.43 -11.36 -9.80
N ARG A 109 1.58 -10.34 -9.94
CA ARG A 109 1.90 -9.13 -10.68
C ARG A 109 1.25 -7.90 -10.05
N ILE A 110 2.03 -6.84 -9.87
CA ILE A 110 1.55 -5.50 -9.52
C ILE A 110 2.38 -4.52 -10.35
N GLU A 111 1.71 -3.65 -11.12
CA GLU A 111 2.38 -2.70 -12.00
C GLU A 111 1.64 -1.37 -12.06
N VAL A 112 2.40 -0.29 -12.20
CA VAL A 112 1.93 1.04 -12.60
C VAL A 112 2.50 1.33 -13.98
N VAL A 113 1.63 1.47 -14.98
CA VAL A 113 2.00 1.68 -16.39
C VAL A 113 1.58 3.08 -16.82
N LYS A 114 2.53 3.82 -17.38
CA LYS A 114 2.28 5.13 -18.01
C LYS A 114 2.14 4.95 -19.51
N HIS A 115 1.00 5.33 -20.07
CA HIS A 115 0.73 5.25 -21.49
C HIS A 115 1.06 6.56 -22.23
N ASP A 116 1.42 6.47 -23.50
CA ASP A 116 1.78 7.64 -24.33
C ASP A 116 0.66 8.69 -24.45
N ASN A 117 -0.59 8.29 -24.28
CA ASN A 117 -1.74 9.18 -24.28
C ASN A 117 -1.95 9.94 -22.95
N GLY A 118 -1.03 9.77 -22.00
CA GLY A 118 -1.04 10.38 -20.67
C GLY A 118 -1.95 9.69 -19.66
N GLN A 119 -2.47 8.51 -19.98
CA GLN A 119 -3.16 7.67 -19.00
C GLN A 119 -2.15 6.92 -18.13
N ILE A 120 -2.54 6.68 -16.89
CA ILE A 120 -1.83 5.83 -15.94
C ILE A 120 -2.76 4.66 -15.62
N GLU A 121 -2.24 3.45 -15.75
CA GLU A 121 -2.95 2.22 -15.43
C GLU A 121 -2.22 1.50 -14.30
N ALA A 122 -2.96 1.13 -13.25
CA ALA A 122 -2.47 0.32 -12.16
C ALA A 122 -3.20 -1.02 -12.15
N ILE A 123 -2.47 -2.10 -12.02
CA ILE A 123 -3.01 -3.46 -12.12
C ILE A 123 -2.43 -4.35 -11.02
N MET A 124 -3.24 -5.33 -10.58
CA MET A 124 -2.79 -6.43 -9.72
C MET A 124 -3.42 -7.74 -10.18
N ASP A 125 -2.58 -8.74 -10.40
CA ASP A 125 -2.96 -10.13 -10.55
C ASP A 125 -2.53 -10.90 -9.29
N VAL A 126 -3.47 -11.54 -8.60
CA VAL A 126 -3.15 -12.32 -7.37
C VAL A 126 -2.47 -13.62 -7.75
N LEU A 127 -2.99 -14.30 -8.79
CA LEU A 127 -2.38 -15.46 -9.44
C LEU A 127 -2.20 -15.16 -10.93
N PRO A 128 -1.39 -15.92 -11.69
CA PRO A 128 -1.24 -15.73 -13.11
C PRO A 128 -2.59 -15.67 -13.84
N GLY A 129 -2.91 -14.50 -14.41
CA GLY A 129 -4.16 -14.25 -15.13
C GLY A 129 -5.40 -13.98 -14.27
N ASP A 130 -5.28 -14.02 -12.94
CA ASP A 130 -6.36 -13.68 -11.99
C ASP A 130 -6.31 -12.20 -11.62
N ARG A 131 -6.92 -11.35 -12.46
CA ARG A 131 -6.96 -9.91 -12.30
C ARG A 131 -7.88 -9.48 -11.16
N ALA A 132 -7.30 -9.16 -9.99
CA ALA A 132 -8.04 -8.66 -8.84
C ALA A 132 -8.25 -7.15 -8.84
N LEU A 133 -7.35 -6.38 -9.50
CA LEU A 133 -7.43 -4.93 -9.55
C LEU A 133 -7.04 -4.39 -10.92
N ARG A 134 -7.81 -3.43 -11.40
CA ARG A 134 -7.46 -2.57 -12.52
C ARG A 134 -8.00 -1.16 -12.24
N ALA A 135 -7.10 -0.19 -12.16
CA ALA A 135 -7.44 1.22 -12.07
C ALA A 135 -6.85 1.97 -13.27
N VAL A 136 -7.62 2.86 -13.88
CA VAL A 136 -7.16 3.72 -14.98
C VAL A 136 -7.49 5.16 -14.64
N MET A 137 -6.48 6.01 -14.70
CA MET A 137 -6.65 7.44 -14.46
C MET A 137 -5.96 8.26 -15.54
N LYS A 138 -6.43 9.48 -15.74
CA LYS A 138 -5.72 10.50 -16.51
C LYS A 138 -5.54 11.73 -15.63
N PRO A 139 -4.31 12.11 -15.26
CA PRO A 139 -4.09 13.29 -14.46
C PRO A 139 -4.67 14.53 -15.11
N ALA A 140 -5.45 15.31 -14.36
CA ALA A 140 -6.05 16.57 -14.83
C ALA A 140 -5.04 17.73 -14.74
N ARG A 141 -4.10 17.63 -13.81
CA ARG A 141 -3.07 18.65 -13.58
C ARG A 141 -1.85 18.04 -12.88
N ASN A 142 -0.71 18.69 -13.03
CA ASN A 142 0.46 18.45 -12.18
C ASN A 142 0.39 19.35 -10.95
N LEU A 143 0.73 18.82 -9.81
CA LEU A 143 0.93 19.60 -8.59
C LEU A 143 2.42 19.95 -8.46
N PRO A 144 2.77 21.12 -7.93
CA PRO A 144 4.15 21.41 -7.59
C PRO A 144 4.66 20.48 -6.49
N ALA A 145 5.97 20.22 -6.45
CA ALA A 145 6.57 19.25 -5.53
C ALA A 145 6.30 19.55 -4.04
N ASP A 146 6.17 20.84 -3.70
CA ASP A 146 5.88 21.31 -2.34
C ASP A 146 4.41 21.14 -1.93
N ALA A 147 3.51 20.82 -2.88
CA ALA A 147 2.10 20.61 -2.58
C ALA A 147 1.82 19.30 -1.80
N LEU A 148 2.78 18.38 -1.74
CA LEU A 148 2.66 17.10 -1.04
C LEU A 148 3.01 17.19 0.46
N GLY A 149 3.48 18.34 0.94
CA GLY A 149 3.91 18.53 2.33
C GLY A 149 5.26 17.85 2.64
N GLU A 150 5.80 18.15 3.82
CA GLU A 150 6.95 17.44 4.37
C GLU A 150 6.45 16.16 5.05
N GLY A 151 6.65 15.01 4.46
CA GLY A 151 6.35 13.74 5.14
C GLY A 151 5.62 12.66 4.34
N VAL A 152 5.71 12.68 3.01
CA VAL A 152 5.35 11.54 2.18
C VAL A 152 6.58 10.80 1.69
#